data_28295eb9b05f4f10d3cf0094a7f0994f
#
_entry.id   28295eb9b05f4f10d3cf0094a7f0994f
#
_cell.length_a   1.000
_cell.length_b   1.000
_cell.length_c   1.000
_cell.angle_alpha   90.00
_cell.angle_beta   90.00
_cell.angle_gamma   90.00
#
_symmetry.space_group_name_H-M   'P 1'
#
loop_
_entity.id
_entity.type
_entity.pdbx_description
1 polymer ?
#
loop_
_entity_poly.entity_id
_entity_poly.type
_entity_poly.pdbx_seq_one_letter_code
_entity_poly.pdbx_strand_id
1 'polypeptide(L)'
;NVEGNEDIFKDYKYEKTMDVLFFGRDKTDRKNYLEILDKNNIKYLSVNPYMEESNTIEKLAILINKSKMVINLTKSLNGKRFFNPSSKFKYGFYFKGRVVMSGLCNTLCVSEQAPSNDILYPNKELPTFRTKEEFLQIIKFYLNDEKKLSEDTKSFHKKSIEYSDKNYIETIYNNQKVMKHGGG
;
A
#
# COMPACT_ATOMS: atom_id res chain seq x y z
N ASN A 1 -10.44 7.11 -11.01
CA ASN A 1 -9.71 6.13 -10.22
C ASN A 1 -10.08 6.27 -8.75
N VAL A 2 -10.46 5.20 -8.08
CA VAL A 2 -10.89 5.25 -6.67
C VAL A 2 -9.67 5.26 -5.73
N GLU A 3 -8.57 4.66 -6.14
CA GLU A 3 -7.41 4.37 -5.29
C GLU A 3 -6.61 5.62 -4.91
N GLY A 4 -6.63 6.66 -5.73
CA GLY A 4 -5.98 7.95 -5.49
C GLY A 4 -6.93 9.06 -5.01
N ASN A 5 -8.18 8.73 -4.69
CA ASN A 5 -9.20 9.72 -4.34
C ASN A 5 -9.01 10.26 -2.91
N GLU A 6 -8.52 11.48 -2.80
CA GLU A 6 -8.26 12.18 -1.53
C GLU A 6 -9.52 12.58 -0.77
N ASP A 7 -10.68 12.59 -1.40
CA ASP A 7 -11.93 12.89 -0.70
C ASP A 7 -12.37 11.71 0.18
N ILE A 8 -11.98 10.49 -0.24
CA ILE A 8 -12.28 9.25 0.47
C ILE A 8 -11.09 8.80 1.31
N PHE A 9 -9.91 8.69 0.70
CA PHE A 9 -8.69 8.28 1.38
C PHE A 9 -7.94 9.53 1.87
N LYS A 10 -8.12 9.84 3.15
CA LYS A 10 -7.48 10.97 3.83
C LYS A 10 -7.24 10.61 5.29
N ASP A 11 -6.44 11.42 5.97
CA ASP A 11 -6.19 11.28 7.39
C ASP A 11 -7.39 11.80 8.20
N TYR A 12 -8.19 10.87 8.70
CA TYR A 12 -9.36 11.17 9.57
C TYR A 12 -8.99 11.37 11.04
N LYS A 13 -7.69 11.29 11.39
CA LYS A 13 -7.21 11.44 12.78
C LYS A 13 -7.80 10.43 13.76
N TYR A 14 -8.16 9.25 13.31
CA TYR A 14 -8.61 8.19 14.20
C TYR A 14 -7.46 7.64 15.06
N GLU A 15 -7.81 7.23 16.29
CA GLU A 15 -6.91 6.44 17.13
C GLU A 15 -6.55 5.11 16.44
N LYS A 16 -5.28 4.74 16.49
CA LYS A 16 -4.77 3.48 15.94
C LYS A 16 -5.07 2.31 16.89
N THR A 17 -6.11 1.55 16.61
CA THR A 17 -6.59 0.44 17.47
C THR A 17 -6.16 -0.94 16.97
N MET A 18 -5.53 -1.02 15.79
CA MET A 18 -5.10 -2.24 15.13
C MET A 18 -3.61 -2.14 14.75
N ASP A 19 -2.84 -3.20 14.98
CA ASP A 19 -1.44 -3.15 14.59
C ASP A 19 -1.26 -3.28 13.08
N VAL A 20 -1.92 -4.26 12.45
CA VAL A 20 -1.73 -4.59 11.04
C VAL A 20 -3.07 -4.79 10.33
N LEU A 21 -3.21 -4.19 9.16
CA LEU A 21 -4.33 -4.42 8.25
C LEU A 21 -3.86 -5.10 6.97
N PHE A 22 -4.51 -6.19 6.60
CA PHE A 22 -4.51 -6.74 5.25
C PHE A 22 -5.84 -6.47 4.58
N PHE A 23 -5.83 -5.98 3.33
CA PHE A 23 -7.05 -5.90 2.55
C PHE A 23 -6.83 -6.32 1.09
N GLY A 24 -7.87 -6.87 0.49
CA GLY A 24 -7.87 -7.41 -0.85
C GLY A 24 -8.23 -8.89 -0.89
N ARG A 25 -8.17 -9.51 -2.08
CA ARG A 25 -8.55 -10.91 -2.27
C ARG A 25 -7.67 -11.86 -1.46
N ASP A 26 -8.28 -12.90 -0.90
CA ASP A 26 -7.55 -13.96 -0.24
C ASP A 26 -6.74 -14.76 -1.25
N LYS A 27 -5.46 -14.89 -0.96
CA LYS A 27 -4.50 -15.67 -1.72
C LYS A 27 -3.71 -16.55 -0.76
N THR A 28 -3.23 -17.70 -1.25
CA THR A 28 -2.49 -18.67 -0.45
C THR A 28 -1.32 -18.05 0.31
N ASP A 29 -0.60 -17.11 -0.33
CA ASP A 29 0.54 -16.46 0.31
C ASP A 29 0.15 -15.60 1.52
N ARG A 30 -1.03 -14.94 1.49
CA ARG A 30 -1.52 -14.15 2.62
C ARG A 30 -1.64 -14.98 3.89
N LYS A 31 -2.23 -16.18 3.79
CA LYS A 31 -2.41 -17.07 4.93
C LYS A 31 -1.10 -17.32 5.67
N ASN A 32 -0.01 -17.53 4.95
CA ASN A 32 1.31 -17.74 5.56
C ASN A 32 1.80 -16.52 6.38
N TYR A 33 1.50 -15.29 5.92
CA TYR A 33 1.86 -14.08 6.67
C TYR A 33 0.95 -13.88 7.88
N LEU A 34 -0.34 -14.19 7.77
CA LEU A 34 -1.28 -14.14 8.90
C LEU A 34 -0.87 -15.12 10.01
N GLU A 35 -0.49 -16.35 9.65
CA GLU A 35 0.02 -17.34 10.61
C GLU A 35 1.28 -16.87 11.36
N ILE A 36 2.13 -16.06 10.71
CA ILE A 36 3.30 -15.47 11.37
C ILE A 36 2.86 -14.43 12.40
N LEU A 37 1.87 -13.60 12.08
CA LEU A 37 1.33 -12.62 13.02
C LEU A 37 0.68 -13.30 14.23
N ASP A 38 -0.14 -14.35 14.01
CA ASP A 38 -0.77 -15.14 15.06
C ASP A 38 0.26 -15.73 16.02
N LYS A 39 1.29 -16.39 15.49
CA LYS A 39 2.38 -16.99 16.29
C LYS A 39 3.17 -15.98 17.12
N ASN A 40 3.12 -14.71 16.78
CA ASN A 40 3.81 -13.62 17.47
C ASN A 40 2.88 -12.71 18.26
N ASN A 41 1.59 -13.07 18.43
CA ASN A 41 0.57 -12.30 19.15
C ASN A 41 0.42 -10.86 18.62
N ILE A 42 0.59 -10.64 17.33
CA ILE A 42 0.41 -9.33 16.68
C ILE A 42 -1.04 -9.20 16.25
N LYS A 43 -1.71 -8.13 16.69
CA LYS A 43 -3.12 -7.87 16.40
C LYS A 43 -3.31 -7.44 14.96
N TYR A 44 -4.08 -8.20 14.19
CA TYR A 44 -4.35 -7.85 12.79
C TYR A 44 -5.82 -7.99 12.41
N LEU A 45 -6.18 -7.37 11.31
CA LEU A 45 -7.45 -7.55 10.60
C LEU A 45 -7.15 -7.91 9.14
N SER A 46 -7.84 -8.91 8.62
CA SER A 46 -7.79 -9.28 7.19
C SER A 46 -9.17 -9.14 6.59
N VAL A 47 -9.35 -8.24 5.61
CA VAL A 47 -10.63 -7.98 4.96
C VAL A 47 -10.55 -8.19 3.46
N ASN A 48 -11.63 -8.73 2.88
CA ASN A 48 -11.79 -8.80 1.45
C ASN A 48 -12.91 -7.85 1.01
N PRO A 49 -12.57 -6.61 0.62
CA PRO A 49 -13.56 -5.59 0.31
C PRO A 49 -14.45 -5.92 -0.91
N TYR A 50 -14.13 -7.00 -1.65
CA TYR A 50 -14.88 -7.42 -2.84
C TYR A 50 -15.88 -8.54 -2.57
N MET A 51 -15.90 -9.12 -1.38
CA MET A 51 -16.73 -10.30 -1.05
C MET A 51 -17.89 -9.99 -0.11
N GLU A 52 -17.83 -8.85 0.59
CA GLU A 52 -18.87 -8.46 1.56
C GLU A 52 -19.58 -7.21 1.05
N GLU A 53 -20.88 -7.33 0.77
CA GLU A 53 -21.74 -6.21 0.34
C GLU A 53 -21.75 -5.03 1.35
N SER A 54 -21.41 -5.32 2.61
CA SER A 54 -21.30 -4.31 3.67
C SER A 54 -20.00 -3.51 3.65
N ASN A 55 -18.98 -3.92 2.89
CA ASN A 55 -17.67 -3.24 2.84
C ASN A 55 -17.65 -2.18 1.76
N THR A 56 -18.04 -0.96 2.14
CA THR A 56 -17.88 0.21 1.28
C THR A 56 -16.42 0.70 1.28
N ILE A 57 -16.09 1.51 0.28
CA ILE A 57 -14.77 2.13 0.15
C ILE A 57 -14.48 3.06 1.33
N GLU A 58 -15.51 3.73 1.84
CA GLU A 58 -15.42 4.59 3.02
C GLU A 58 -15.08 3.79 4.29
N LYS A 59 -15.71 2.62 4.46
CA LYS A 59 -15.35 1.71 5.56
C LYS A 59 -13.91 1.24 5.46
N LEU A 60 -13.42 0.95 4.25
CA LEU A 60 -12.02 0.60 4.04
C LEU A 60 -11.09 1.74 4.43
N ALA A 61 -11.41 2.98 4.06
CA ALA A 61 -10.63 4.15 4.46
C ALA A 61 -10.59 4.31 5.99
N ILE A 62 -11.69 4.06 6.69
CA ILE A 62 -11.76 4.06 8.15
C ILE A 62 -10.87 2.96 8.75
N LEU A 63 -10.91 1.74 8.21
CA LEU A 63 -10.06 0.63 8.68
C LEU A 63 -8.57 0.93 8.48
N ILE A 64 -8.19 1.53 7.35
CA ILE A 64 -6.82 1.96 7.11
C ILE A 64 -6.40 2.98 8.16
N ASN A 65 -7.23 4.00 8.41
CA ASN A 65 -6.96 5.04 9.40
C ASN A 65 -6.82 4.49 10.83
N LYS A 66 -7.55 3.44 11.20
CA LYS A 66 -7.50 2.80 12.52
C LYS A 66 -6.34 1.80 12.67
N SER A 67 -5.56 1.58 11.64
CA SER A 67 -4.45 0.64 11.64
C SER A 67 -3.10 1.37 11.74
N LYS A 68 -2.14 0.79 12.47
CA LYS A 68 -0.77 1.32 12.54
C LYS A 68 -0.04 1.09 11.22
N MET A 69 -0.24 -0.08 10.62
CA MET A 69 0.40 -0.49 9.36
C MET A 69 -0.58 -1.20 8.42
N VAL A 70 -0.36 -1.04 7.12
CA VAL A 70 -1.01 -1.82 6.07
C VAL A 70 0.03 -2.70 5.39
N ILE A 71 -0.32 -3.95 5.07
CA ILE A 71 0.59 -4.85 4.35
C ILE A 71 0.19 -4.95 2.89
N ASN A 72 1.17 -4.74 2.01
CA ASN A 72 1.05 -4.94 0.59
C ASN A 72 1.85 -6.16 0.11
N LEU A 73 1.15 -7.17 -0.41
CA LEU A 73 1.78 -8.30 -1.09
C LEU A 73 1.72 -8.08 -2.60
N THR A 74 2.86 -8.03 -3.25
CA THR A 74 3.00 -7.67 -4.68
C THR A 74 2.80 -8.86 -5.59
N LYS A 75 3.13 -10.09 -5.17
CA LYS A 75 3.00 -11.29 -5.99
C LYS A 75 1.57 -11.51 -6.46
N SER A 76 1.40 -11.71 -7.75
CA SER A 76 0.14 -12.13 -8.35
C SER A 76 0.18 -13.62 -8.61
N LEU A 77 -0.73 -14.39 -8.01
CA LEU A 77 -0.91 -15.82 -8.32
C LEU A 77 -1.42 -16.07 -9.74
N ASN A 78 -1.92 -15.04 -10.40
CA ASN A 78 -2.51 -15.13 -11.74
C ASN A 78 -1.49 -15.02 -12.88
N GLY A 79 -0.18 -15.08 -12.61
CA GLY A 79 0.85 -15.12 -13.65
C GLY A 79 0.67 -16.25 -14.67
N LYS A 80 -0.09 -17.30 -14.33
CA LYS A 80 -0.41 -18.39 -15.25
C LYS A 80 -1.55 -18.09 -16.26
N ARG A 81 -2.39 -17.06 -16.03
CA ARG A 81 -3.55 -16.77 -16.90
C ARG A 81 -3.37 -15.60 -17.86
N PHE A 82 -2.45 -14.69 -17.58
CA PHE A 82 -2.30 -13.45 -18.36
C PHE A 82 -0.97 -13.31 -19.08
N PHE A 83 -0.01 -14.20 -18.87
CA PHE A 83 1.27 -14.16 -19.55
C PHE A 83 1.46 -15.40 -20.40
N ASN A 84 1.76 -15.17 -21.68
CA ASN A 84 2.25 -16.19 -22.59
C ASN A 84 3.42 -16.93 -21.89
N PRO A 85 3.40 -18.28 -21.84
CA PRO A 85 4.46 -19.08 -21.21
C PRO A 85 5.86 -18.82 -21.76
N SER A 86 5.96 -18.22 -22.95
CA SER A 86 7.21 -17.78 -23.58
C SER A 86 7.72 -16.42 -23.09
N SER A 87 6.98 -15.68 -22.27
CA SER A 87 7.47 -14.38 -21.77
C SER A 87 8.53 -14.59 -20.70
N LYS A 88 9.62 -13.82 -20.78
CA LYS A 88 10.72 -13.81 -19.79
C LYS A 88 10.28 -13.36 -18.39
N PHE A 89 9.03 -12.92 -18.23
CA PHE A 89 8.46 -12.42 -16.97
C PHE A 89 7.62 -13.51 -16.30
N LYS A 90 8.25 -14.41 -15.60
CA LYS A 90 7.61 -15.50 -14.86
C LYS A 90 6.75 -15.02 -13.67
N TYR A 91 6.99 -13.82 -13.16
CA TYR A 91 6.27 -13.21 -12.02
C TYR A 91 6.05 -11.73 -12.30
N GLY A 92 4.79 -11.31 -12.40
CA GLY A 92 4.44 -9.90 -12.41
C GLY A 92 4.43 -9.35 -10.99
N PHE A 93 5.35 -8.46 -10.66
CA PHE A 93 5.30 -7.64 -9.46
C PHE A 93 4.61 -6.33 -9.83
N TYR A 94 3.47 -6.05 -9.20
CA TYR A 94 2.70 -4.86 -9.53
C TYR A 94 2.66 -3.90 -8.35
N PHE A 95 2.86 -2.62 -8.65
CA PHE A 95 2.45 -1.57 -7.76
C PHE A 95 0.92 -1.61 -7.59
N LYS A 96 0.44 -1.60 -6.37
CA LYS A 96 -1.00 -1.70 -6.07
C LYS A 96 -1.47 -0.43 -5.42
N GLY A 97 -2.66 0.03 -5.80
CA GLY A 97 -3.31 1.21 -5.27
C GLY A 97 -3.41 1.26 -3.75
N ARG A 98 -3.41 0.10 -3.07
CA ARG A 98 -3.40 0.04 -1.60
C ARG A 98 -2.21 0.77 -0.95
N VAL A 99 -1.08 0.90 -1.67
CA VAL A 99 0.07 1.67 -1.19
C VAL A 99 -0.29 3.15 -1.13
N VAL A 100 -0.88 3.69 -2.20
CA VAL A 100 -1.35 5.09 -2.24
C VAL A 100 -2.48 5.32 -1.23
N MET A 101 -3.49 4.44 -1.20
CA MET A 101 -4.60 4.52 -0.25
C MET A 101 -4.09 4.63 1.20
N SER A 102 -3.11 3.79 1.58
CA SER A 102 -2.52 3.79 2.92
C SER A 102 -1.80 5.09 3.20
N GLY A 103 -1.01 5.58 2.25
CA GLY A 103 -0.29 6.83 2.38
C GLY A 103 -1.22 8.03 2.52
N LEU A 104 -2.27 8.13 1.71
CA LEU A 104 -3.27 9.19 1.81
C LEU A 104 -3.99 9.19 3.18
N CYS A 105 -4.20 8.01 3.76
CA CYS A 105 -4.76 7.85 5.11
C CYS A 105 -3.75 8.07 6.24
N ASN A 106 -2.53 8.54 5.96
CA ASN A 106 -1.46 8.71 6.96
C ASN A 106 -1.25 7.43 7.77
N THR A 107 -1.15 6.29 7.07
CA THR A 107 -0.92 4.96 7.63
C THR A 107 0.24 4.31 6.88
N LEU A 108 1.27 3.87 7.61
CA LEU A 108 2.46 3.27 6.99
C LEU A 108 2.09 2.01 6.22
N CYS A 109 2.55 1.90 4.98
CA CYS A 109 2.48 0.67 4.21
C CYS A 109 3.83 -0.07 4.31
N VAL A 110 3.79 -1.36 4.63
CA VAL A 110 4.94 -2.26 4.55
C VAL A 110 4.70 -3.18 3.36
N SER A 111 5.58 -3.14 2.37
CA SER A 111 5.35 -3.80 1.08
C SER A 111 6.32 -4.94 0.81
N GLU A 112 5.82 -6.03 0.24
CA GLU A 112 6.70 -6.97 -0.43
C GLU A 112 7.47 -6.24 -1.54
N GLN A 113 8.77 -6.50 -1.66
CA GLN A 113 9.65 -5.82 -2.62
C GLN A 113 9.17 -6.03 -4.07
N ALA A 114 9.13 -4.94 -4.82
CA ALA A 114 8.90 -4.92 -6.26
C ALA A 114 9.76 -3.82 -6.89
N PRO A 115 10.18 -3.96 -8.17
CA PRO A 115 11.00 -2.95 -8.84
C PRO A 115 10.41 -1.53 -8.82
N SER A 116 9.08 -1.43 -8.91
CA SER A 116 8.36 -0.16 -8.86
C SER A 116 8.46 0.56 -7.51
N ASN A 117 8.73 -0.17 -6.42
CA ASN A 117 8.81 0.44 -5.09
C ASN A 117 9.99 1.42 -5.00
N ASP A 118 11.16 1.04 -5.52
CA ASP A 118 12.36 1.88 -5.49
C ASP A 118 12.24 3.08 -6.45
N ILE A 119 11.43 2.97 -7.52
CA ILE A 119 11.18 4.07 -8.46
C ILE A 119 10.22 5.09 -7.86
N LEU A 120 9.15 4.64 -7.24
CA LEU A 120 8.09 5.50 -6.72
C LEU A 120 8.43 6.08 -5.34
N TYR A 121 9.20 5.36 -4.54
CA TYR A 121 9.63 5.74 -3.18
C TYR A 121 11.17 5.65 -3.06
N PRO A 122 11.90 6.54 -3.78
CA PRO A 122 13.36 6.43 -3.95
C PRO A 122 14.14 6.65 -2.66
N ASN A 123 13.59 7.39 -1.70
CA ASN A 123 14.26 7.67 -0.42
C ASN A 123 13.88 6.68 0.67
N LYS A 124 13.38 5.50 0.29
CA LYS A 124 12.97 4.42 1.22
C LYS A 124 11.77 4.79 2.11
N GLU A 125 10.92 5.70 1.65
CA GLU A 125 9.70 6.08 2.38
C GLU A 125 8.72 4.90 2.51
N LEU A 126 8.81 3.91 1.61
CA LEU A 126 8.05 2.66 1.64
C LEU A 126 8.94 1.53 2.16
N PRO A 127 8.78 1.09 3.41
CA PRO A 127 9.49 -0.08 3.93
C PRO A 127 9.16 -1.34 3.14
N THR A 128 10.18 -2.13 2.78
CA THR A 128 10.00 -3.31 1.95
C THR A 128 10.65 -4.54 2.54
N PHE A 129 10.07 -5.72 2.27
CA PHE A 129 10.59 -7.02 2.67
C PHE A 129 10.63 -7.98 1.46
N ARG A 130 11.53 -8.96 1.52
CA ARG A 130 11.69 -10.02 0.51
C ARG A 130 11.37 -11.40 1.08
N THR A 131 11.60 -11.57 2.37
CA THR A 131 11.38 -12.83 3.07
C THR A 131 10.36 -12.68 4.19
N LYS A 132 9.87 -13.80 4.70
CA LYS A 132 8.95 -13.83 5.84
C LYS A 132 9.62 -13.38 7.14
N GLU A 133 10.91 -13.64 7.26
CA GLU A 133 11.74 -13.21 8.38
C GLU A 133 11.88 -11.69 8.39
N GLU A 134 12.23 -11.08 7.24
CA GLU A 134 12.30 -9.62 7.08
C GLU A 134 10.93 -8.96 7.36
N PHE A 135 9.83 -9.57 6.87
CA PHE A 135 8.48 -9.11 7.16
C PHE A 135 8.25 -9.00 8.68
N LEU A 136 8.51 -10.07 9.42
CA LEU A 136 8.30 -10.10 10.87
C LEU A 136 9.22 -9.10 11.60
N GLN A 137 10.47 -9.00 11.18
CA GLN A 137 11.42 -8.06 11.75
C GLN A 137 10.95 -6.61 11.59
N ILE A 138 10.49 -6.22 10.40
CA ILE A 138 10.00 -4.86 10.11
C ILE A 138 8.74 -4.57 10.95
N ILE A 139 7.79 -5.51 11.01
CA ILE A 139 6.58 -5.32 11.82
C ILE A 139 6.92 -5.12 13.28
N LYS A 140 7.77 -5.98 13.86
CA LYS A 140 8.20 -5.85 15.27
C LYS A 140 8.98 -4.57 15.52
N PHE A 141 9.83 -4.17 14.58
CA PHE A 141 10.58 -2.91 14.69
C PHE A 141 9.65 -1.73 14.88
N TYR A 142 8.65 -1.57 14.02
CA TYR A 142 7.71 -0.46 14.11
C TYR A 142 6.73 -0.55 15.27
N LEU A 143 6.37 -1.75 15.72
CA LEU A 143 5.53 -1.91 16.91
C LEU A 143 6.26 -1.57 18.20
N ASN A 144 7.60 -1.71 18.22
CA ASN A 144 8.43 -1.41 19.38
C ASN A 144 8.98 0.03 19.40
N ASP A 145 8.89 0.77 18.30
CA ASP A 145 9.36 2.16 18.18
C ASP A 145 8.27 3.04 17.56
N GLU A 146 7.35 3.52 18.40
CA GLU A 146 6.25 4.39 17.97
C GLU A 146 6.74 5.73 17.38
N LYS A 147 7.88 6.25 17.87
CA LYS A 147 8.46 7.47 17.33
C LYS A 147 8.90 7.26 15.89
N LYS A 148 9.65 6.19 15.64
CA LYS A 148 10.10 5.85 14.28
C LYS A 148 8.93 5.52 13.36
N LEU A 149 7.92 4.79 13.83
CA LEU A 149 6.68 4.56 13.09
C LEU A 149 6.03 5.88 12.67
N SER A 150 5.92 6.84 13.58
CA SER A 150 5.32 8.16 13.29
C SER A 150 6.13 8.96 12.27
N GLU A 151 7.46 8.99 12.40
CA GLU A 151 8.35 9.69 11.48
C GLU A 151 8.28 9.13 10.05
N ASP A 152 8.38 7.81 9.92
CA ASP A 152 8.34 7.14 8.61
C ASP A 152 6.94 7.20 7.99
N THR A 153 5.88 7.14 8.81
CA THR A 153 4.51 7.34 8.34
C THR A 153 4.32 8.74 7.73
N LYS A 154 4.85 9.79 8.36
CA LYS A 154 4.78 11.16 7.82
C LYS A 154 5.54 11.30 6.51
N SER A 155 6.73 10.72 6.42
CA SER A 155 7.54 10.72 5.20
C SER A 155 6.81 9.99 4.07
N PHE A 156 6.28 8.81 4.35
CA PHE A 156 5.49 8.01 3.43
C PHE A 156 4.20 8.73 2.98
N HIS A 157 3.48 9.35 3.90
CA HIS A 157 2.28 10.14 3.60
C HIS A 157 2.60 11.29 2.64
N LYS A 158 3.64 12.10 2.97
CA LYS A 158 4.07 13.22 2.11
C LYS A 158 4.37 12.75 0.69
N LYS A 159 5.09 11.64 0.54
CA LYS A 159 5.42 11.10 -0.79
C LYS A 159 4.19 10.55 -1.51
N SER A 160 3.26 9.91 -0.79
CA SER A 160 2.06 9.31 -1.37
C SER A 160 1.06 10.34 -1.92
N ILE A 161 1.03 11.55 -1.36
CA ILE A 161 0.21 12.67 -1.87
C ILE A 161 0.59 13.02 -3.32
N GLU A 162 1.86 12.86 -3.72
CA GLU A 162 2.29 13.10 -5.10
C GLU A 162 1.59 12.17 -6.12
N TYR A 163 1.08 11.03 -5.67
CA TYR A 163 0.38 10.03 -6.48
C TYR A 163 -1.14 10.07 -6.34
N SER A 164 -1.68 11.10 -5.67
CA SER A 164 -3.12 11.31 -5.59
C SER A 164 -3.71 11.68 -6.96
N ASP A 165 -5.00 11.43 -7.13
CA ASP A 165 -5.69 11.73 -8.38
C ASP A 165 -5.63 13.23 -8.73
N LYS A 166 -5.70 14.12 -7.74
CA LYS A 166 -5.59 15.58 -7.94
C LYS A 166 -4.22 15.95 -8.52
N ASN A 167 -3.14 15.50 -7.88
CA ASN A 167 -1.79 15.81 -8.34
C ASN A 167 -1.48 15.18 -9.70
N TYR A 168 -1.99 13.99 -9.98
CA TYR A 168 -1.84 13.34 -11.27
C TYR A 168 -2.53 14.14 -12.39
N ILE A 169 -3.74 14.61 -12.15
CA ILE A 169 -4.51 15.46 -13.10
C ILE A 169 -3.79 16.79 -13.34
N GLU A 170 -3.31 17.46 -12.29
CA GLU A 170 -2.55 18.71 -12.39
C GLU A 170 -1.26 18.52 -13.19
N THR A 171 -0.54 17.43 -12.98
CA THR A 171 0.68 17.11 -13.73
C THR A 171 0.39 16.93 -15.22
N ILE A 172 -0.68 16.20 -15.57
CA ILE A 172 -1.11 16.04 -16.98
C ILE A 172 -1.46 17.38 -17.59
N TYR A 173 -2.26 18.18 -16.90
CA TYR A 173 -2.72 19.49 -17.38
C TYR A 173 -1.54 20.45 -17.63
N ASN A 174 -0.59 20.51 -16.70
CA ASN A 174 0.59 21.36 -16.82
C ASN A 174 1.50 20.91 -17.98
N ASN A 175 1.70 19.59 -18.15
CA ASN A 175 2.49 19.05 -19.25
C ASN A 175 1.84 19.35 -20.62
N GLN A 176 0.50 19.30 -20.72
CA GLN A 176 -0.20 19.67 -21.94
C GLN A 176 -0.09 21.15 -22.27
N LYS A 177 -0.05 22.04 -21.26
CA LYS A 177 0.19 23.48 -21.47
C LYS A 177 1.59 23.75 -22.02
N VAL A 178 2.61 23.08 -21.49
CA VAL A 178 3.99 23.22 -21.97
C VAL A 178 4.12 22.79 -23.44
N MET A 179 3.47 21.69 -23.83
CA MET A 179 3.47 21.24 -25.24
C MET A 179 2.74 22.20 -26.19
N LYS A 180 1.73 22.92 -25.72
CA LYS A 180 1.00 23.89 -26.55
C LYS A 180 1.73 25.23 -26.73
N HIS A 181 2.63 25.59 -25.84
CA HIS A 181 3.36 26.86 -25.88
C HIS A 181 4.84 26.70 -26.30
N GLY A 182 5.33 25.47 -26.46
CA GLY A 182 6.71 25.17 -26.90
C GLY A 182 6.85 24.94 -28.44
N GLY A 183 5.81 25.14 -29.19
CA GLY A 183 5.79 24.97 -30.67
C GLY A 183 5.63 26.31 -31.39
N GLY A 184 6.56 27.22 -31.16
CA GLY A 184 6.70 28.47 -31.88
C GLY A 184 8.10 28.65 -32.38
#